data_0257cc2b526b25b7dff356f69993c140
#
_entry.id   0257cc2b526b25b7dff356f69993c140
#
_cell.length_a   1.000
_cell.length_b   1.000
_cell.length_c   1.000
_cell.angle_alpha   90.00
_cell.angle_beta   90.00
_cell.angle_gamma   90.00
#
_symmetry.space_group_name_H-M   'P 1'
#
loop_
_entity.id
_entity.type
_entity.pdbx_description
1 polymer ?
#
loop_
_entity_poly.entity_id
_entity_poly.type
_entity_poly.pdbx_seq_one_letter_code
_entity_poly.pdbx_strand_id
1 'polypeptide(L)'
;MNLKPEVVEQLERVLSAVEQLLPQAVEPIDWARTTAANWRRHSFAGYLEPIENIEKTTLAELVGIDRQKELLERNTCQFLRGFPANNALLWGSRGTGKSSLVRALLNKYAGAGLRIIQIDKHDMDFLPDIFAQVGKLPYRYIILSDDLSFE
;
A
#
# COMPACT_ATOMS: atom_id res chain seq x y z
N MET A 1 -6.47 -1.18 49.31
CA MET A 1 -5.04 -1.53 49.20
C MET A 1 -4.33 -0.29 48.67
N ASN A 2 -3.69 0.48 49.57
CA ASN A 2 -3.00 1.70 49.15
C ASN A 2 -1.59 1.31 48.68
N LEU A 3 -1.34 1.46 47.41
CA LEU A 3 0.00 1.34 46.82
C LEU A 3 0.88 2.49 47.37
N LYS A 4 2.14 2.19 47.62
CA LYS A 4 3.10 3.23 48.05
C LYS A 4 3.27 4.24 46.91
N PRO A 5 3.43 5.54 47.17
CA PRO A 5 3.57 6.59 46.16
C PRO A 5 4.67 6.29 45.13
N GLU A 6 5.80 5.73 45.57
CA GLU A 6 6.92 5.33 44.71
C GLU A 6 6.53 4.26 43.65
N VAL A 7 5.65 3.33 44.06
CA VAL A 7 5.16 2.27 43.15
C VAL A 7 4.20 2.84 42.10
N VAL A 8 3.38 3.81 42.51
CA VAL A 8 2.46 4.50 41.56
C VAL A 8 3.28 5.28 40.54
N GLU A 9 4.29 6.02 40.94
CA GLU A 9 5.16 6.78 40.04
C GLU A 9 5.92 5.86 39.06
N GLN A 10 6.40 4.71 39.51
CA GLN A 10 7.03 3.72 38.62
C GLN A 10 6.03 3.13 37.63
N LEU A 11 4.82 2.82 38.07
CA LEU A 11 3.75 2.33 37.17
C LEU A 11 3.37 3.36 36.11
N GLU A 12 3.25 4.64 36.48
CA GLU A 12 2.97 5.72 35.54
C GLU A 12 4.09 5.87 34.49
N ARG A 13 5.35 5.77 34.91
CA ARG A 13 6.49 5.77 33.96
C ARG A 13 6.48 4.59 33.01
N VAL A 14 6.17 3.39 33.50
CA VAL A 14 6.07 2.20 32.67
C VAL A 14 4.88 2.31 31.70
N LEU A 15 3.73 2.77 32.17
CA LEU A 15 2.55 3.00 31.33
C LEU A 15 2.83 4.02 30.24
N SER A 16 3.45 5.16 30.56
CA SER A 16 3.82 6.16 29.56
C SER A 16 4.83 5.62 28.55
N ALA A 17 5.79 4.81 28.96
CA ALA A 17 6.73 4.17 28.06
C ALA A 17 6.04 3.13 27.15
N VAL A 18 5.08 2.37 27.67
CA VAL A 18 4.28 1.42 26.90
C VAL A 18 3.35 2.16 25.92
N GLU A 19 2.72 3.25 26.34
CA GLU A 19 1.89 4.10 25.47
C GLU A 19 2.68 4.68 24.29
N GLN A 20 3.95 5.05 24.50
CA GLN A 20 4.84 5.49 23.41
C GLN A 20 5.26 4.37 22.46
N LEU A 21 5.21 3.11 22.91
CA LEU A 21 5.51 1.93 22.10
C LEU A 21 4.27 1.38 21.38
N LEU A 22 3.07 1.71 21.85
CA LEU A 22 1.85 1.35 21.18
C LEU A 22 1.72 2.17 19.89
N PRO A 23 1.39 1.53 18.76
CA PRO A 23 1.08 2.28 17.56
C PRO A 23 -0.08 3.24 17.89
N GLN A 24 0.11 4.52 17.56
CA GLN A 24 -1.00 5.48 17.64
C GLN A 24 -2.15 4.87 16.82
N ALA A 25 -3.37 4.97 17.35
CA ALA A 25 -4.56 4.50 16.65
C ALA A 25 -4.63 5.23 15.30
N VAL A 26 -4.15 4.58 14.25
CA VAL A 26 -4.22 5.11 12.89
C VAL A 26 -5.68 4.99 12.47
N GLU A 27 -6.29 6.10 12.08
CA GLU A 27 -7.66 6.09 11.57
C GLU A 27 -7.75 5.18 10.34
N PRO A 28 -8.80 4.35 10.25
CA PRO A 28 -9.01 3.52 9.08
C PRO A 28 -9.10 4.37 7.80
N ILE A 29 -8.45 3.91 6.73
CA ILE A 29 -8.49 4.61 5.46
C ILE A 29 -9.91 4.57 4.88
N ASP A 30 -10.43 5.74 4.51
CA ASP A 30 -11.61 5.85 3.66
C ASP A 30 -11.24 5.54 2.19
N TRP A 31 -11.35 4.28 1.80
CA TRP A 31 -11.04 3.82 0.46
C TRP A 31 -12.03 4.30 -0.62
N ALA A 32 -13.13 4.92 -0.25
CA ALA A 32 -13.99 5.58 -1.23
C ALA A 32 -13.34 6.87 -1.75
N ARG A 33 -12.55 7.54 -0.92
CA ARG A 33 -11.84 8.79 -1.24
C ARG A 33 -10.37 8.58 -1.55
N THR A 34 -9.76 7.54 -1.00
CA THR A 34 -8.35 7.22 -1.15
C THR A 34 -8.17 6.11 -2.19
N THR A 35 -7.31 6.31 -3.17
CA THR A 35 -7.05 5.32 -4.22
C THR A 35 -5.72 4.61 -4.05
N ALA A 36 -4.80 5.16 -3.26
CA ALA A 36 -3.52 4.53 -2.96
C ALA A 36 -3.07 4.81 -1.52
N ALA A 37 -2.31 3.88 -0.96
CA ALA A 37 -1.68 4.00 0.35
C ALA A 37 -0.28 3.39 0.36
N ASN A 38 0.55 3.87 1.28
CA ASN A 38 1.82 3.24 1.61
C ASN A 38 1.64 2.33 2.82
N TRP A 39 2.27 1.16 2.79
CA TRP A 39 2.51 0.40 4.00
C TRP A 39 3.64 1.04 4.79
N ARG A 40 3.39 1.31 6.05
CA ARG A 40 4.38 1.86 6.99
C ARG A 40 4.52 0.94 8.19
N ARG A 41 5.75 0.72 8.58
CA ARG A 41 6.06 -0.07 9.78
C ARG A 41 6.41 0.85 10.94
N HIS A 42 5.81 0.58 12.10
CA HIS A 42 6.18 1.20 13.35
C HIS A 42 6.38 0.10 14.40
N SER A 43 7.63 -0.08 14.84
CA SER A 43 8.02 -1.10 15.82
C SER A 43 7.56 -2.52 15.43
N PHE A 44 6.51 -3.04 16.04
CA PHE A 44 6.01 -4.41 15.86
C PHE A 44 4.72 -4.48 15.02
N ALA A 45 4.18 -3.36 14.61
CA ALA A 45 2.94 -3.29 13.85
C ALA A 45 3.13 -2.46 12.58
N GLY A 46 2.29 -2.72 11.57
CA GLY A 46 2.24 -1.90 10.38
C GLY A 46 0.87 -1.26 10.19
N TYR A 47 0.84 -0.19 9.46
CA TYR A 47 -0.37 0.53 9.13
C TYR A 47 -0.33 1.05 7.70
N LEU A 48 -1.50 1.38 7.17
CA LEU A 48 -1.65 1.98 5.85
C LEU A 48 -1.76 3.49 5.99
N GLU A 49 -0.89 4.22 5.28
CA GLU A 49 -0.85 5.67 5.22
C GLU A 49 -1.39 6.13 3.86
N PRO A 50 -2.45 6.96 3.80
CA PRO A 50 -3.00 7.42 2.54
C PRO A 50 -1.96 8.20 1.71
N ILE A 51 -1.97 8.01 0.39
CA ILE A 51 -1.24 8.86 -0.56
C ILE A 51 -2.21 9.91 -1.09
N GLU A 52 -2.07 11.16 -0.64
CA GLU A 52 -3.00 12.24 -0.98
C GLU A 52 -2.80 12.77 -2.40
N ASN A 53 -1.56 12.87 -2.86
CA ASN A 53 -1.21 13.48 -4.14
C ASN A 53 -0.67 12.43 -5.12
N ILE A 54 -1.58 11.82 -5.87
CA ILE A 54 -1.20 10.90 -6.96
C ILE A 54 -1.06 11.72 -8.24
N GLU A 55 0.09 11.56 -8.89
CA GLU A 55 0.35 12.18 -10.19
C GLU A 55 -0.73 11.77 -11.21
N LYS A 56 -1.31 12.77 -11.89
CA LYS A 56 -2.38 12.56 -12.87
C LYS A 56 -1.84 12.16 -14.25
N THR A 57 -0.99 11.15 -14.28
CA THR A 57 -0.48 10.58 -15.54
C THR A 57 -1.56 9.75 -16.22
N THR A 58 -1.66 9.85 -17.54
CA THR A 58 -2.55 9.04 -18.37
C THR A 58 -1.76 8.03 -19.20
N LEU A 59 -2.43 6.95 -19.64
CA LEU A 59 -1.78 5.95 -20.53
C LEU A 59 -1.37 6.56 -21.87
N ALA A 60 -2.05 7.59 -22.35
CA ALA A 60 -1.75 8.26 -23.62
C ALA A 60 -0.43 9.05 -23.56
N GLU A 61 -0.07 9.58 -22.39
CA GLU A 61 1.18 10.34 -22.20
C GLU A 61 2.43 9.45 -22.18
N LEU A 62 2.26 8.15 -22.00
CA LEU A 62 3.37 7.20 -21.96
C LEU A 62 3.68 6.72 -23.37
N VAL A 63 4.77 7.23 -23.96
CA VAL A 63 5.20 6.93 -25.32
C VAL A 63 6.26 5.83 -25.34
N GLY A 64 6.23 5.00 -26.39
CA GLY A 64 7.29 3.98 -26.62
C GLY A 64 7.15 2.69 -25.80
N ILE A 65 6.05 2.51 -25.07
CA ILE A 65 5.77 1.31 -24.26
C ILE A 65 4.38 0.71 -24.56
N ASP A 66 3.94 0.78 -25.81
CA ASP A 66 2.56 0.40 -26.17
C ASP A 66 2.25 -1.07 -25.86
N ARG A 67 3.21 -1.96 -26.12
CA ARG A 67 3.06 -3.39 -25.81
C ARG A 67 2.92 -3.63 -24.29
N GLN A 68 3.73 -2.95 -23.50
CA GLN A 68 3.69 -3.06 -22.04
C GLN A 68 2.37 -2.50 -21.49
N LYS A 69 1.91 -1.38 -22.01
CA LYS A 69 0.59 -0.80 -21.68
C LYS A 69 -0.52 -1.81 -21.94
N GLU A 70 -0.59 -2.35 -23.13
CA GLU A 70 -1.63 -3.31 -23.53
C GLU A 70 -1.64 -4.56 -22.65
N LEU A 71 -0.47 -5.16 -22.42
CA LEU A 71 -0.35 -6.36 -21.59
C LEU A 71 -0.78 -6.13 -20.14
N LEU A 72 -0.27 -5.05 -19.54
CA LEU A 72 -0.58 -4.75 -18.14
C LEU A 72 -2.03 -4.31 -17.97
N GLU A 73 -2.55 -3.51 -18.88
CA GLU A 73 -3.94 -3.08 -18.86
C GLU A 73 -4.91 -4.26 -19.01
N ARG A 74 -4.65 -5.18 -19.93
CA ARG A 74 -5.45 -6.40 -20.09
C ARG A 74 -5.47 -7.23 -18.81
N ASN A 75 -4.30 -7.45 -18.20
CA ASN A 75 -4.18 -8.17 -16.92
C ASN A 75 -4.95 -7.47 -15.81
N THR A 76 -4.86 -6.15 -15.73
CA THR A 76 -5.59 -5.33 -14.74
C THR A 76 -7.10 -5.42 -14.96
N CYS A 77 -7.58 -5.38 -16.20
CA CYS A 77 -9.00 -5.54 -16.52
C CYS A 77 -9.52 -6.94 -16.14
N GLN A 78 -8.75 -7.99 -16.36
CA GLN A 78 -9.09 -9.35 -15.91
C GLN A 78 -9.23 -9.39 -14.38
N PHE A 79 -8.27 -8.83 -13.67
CA PHE A 79 -8.28 -8.74 -12.21
C PHE A 79 -9.52 -7.99 -11.68
N LEU A 80 -9.85 -6.84 -12.25
CA LEU A 80 -11.02 -6.04 -11.85
C LEU A 80 -12.34 -6.79 -12.06
N ARG A 81 -12.43 -7.62 -13.10
CA ARG A 81 -13.62 -8.45 -13.39
C ARG A 81 -13.71 -9.71 -12.51
N GLY A 82 -12.73 -9.94 -11.64
CA GLY A 82 -12.68 -11.12 -10.78
C GLY A 82 -12.17 -12.39 -11.45
N PHE A 83 -11.60 -12.29 -12.65
CA PHE A 83 -10.93 -13.41 -13.31
C PHE A 83 -9.51 -13.58 -12.77
N PRO A 84 -8.92 -14.77 -12.90
CA PRO A 84 -7.51 -14.98 -12.59
C PRO A 84 -6.63 -14.00 -13.34
N ALA A 85 -5.72 -13.34 -12.62
CA ALA A 85 -4.75 -12.41 -13.16
C ALA A 85 -3.35 -12.78 -12.67
N ASN A 86 -2.35 -12.50 -13.47
CA ASN A 86 -0.96 -12.80 -13.14
C ASN A 86 -0.30 -11.66 -12.36
N ASN A 87 0.68 -12.00 -11.53
CA ASN A 87 1.63 -11.02 -11.04
C ASN A 87 2.42 -10.45 -12.22
N ALA A 88 2.78 -9.18 -12.15
CA ALA A 88 3.52 -8.50 -13.20
C ALA A 88 4.89 -8.03 -12.66
N LEU A 89 5.95 -8.33 -13.41
CA LEU A 89 7.28 -7.79 -13.15
C LEU A 89 7.60 -6.74 -14.22
N LEU A 90 7.77 -5.50 -13.80
CA LEU A 90 8.20 -4.40 -14.65
C LEU A 90 9.71 -4.19 -14.48
N TRP A 91 10.47 -4.52 -15.50
CA TRP A 91 11.93 -4.39 -15.49
C TRP A 91 12.41 -3.34 -16.49
N GLY A 92 13.59 -2.79 -16.25
CA GLY A 92 14.21 -1.77 -17.10
C GLY A 92 14.91 -0.71 -16.27
N SER A 93 15.69 0.15 -16.93
CA SER A 93 16.45 1.22 -16.28
C SER A 93 15.51 2.21 -15.56
N ARG A 94 16.10 2.97 -14.63
CA ARG A 94 15.39 4.04 -13.92
C ARG A 94 14.91 5.10 -14.92
N GLY A 95 13.71 5.63 -14.71
CA GLY A 95 13.14 6.66 -15.58
C GLY A 95 12.43 6.15 -16.85
N THR A 96 12.29 4.83 -17.03
CA THR A 96 11.60 4.25 -18.21
C THR A 96 10.06 4.20 -18.09
N GLY A 97 9.48 4.88 -17.09
CA GLY A 97 8.01 5.00 -16.97
C GLY A 97 7.31 3.83 -16.28
N LYS A 98 8.03 2.91 -15.63
CA LYS A 98 7.42 1.75 -14.93
C LYS A 98 6.37 2.18 -13.88
N SER A 99 6.77 3.01 -12.95
CA SER A 99 5.87 3.52 -11.90
C SER A 99 4.78 4.44 -12.45
N SER A 100 5.09 5.20 -13.52
CA SER A 100 4.11 6.03 -14.23
C SER A 100 3.04 5.18 -14.91
N LEU A 101 3.39 4.02 -15.45
CA LEU A 101 2.43 3.08 -16.05
C LEU A 101 1.43 2.56 -15.01
N VAL A 102 1.91 2.20 -13.81
CA VAL A 102 1.05 1.72 -12.73
C VAL A 102 0.12 2.85 -12.23
N ARG A 103 0.63 4.09 -12.10
CA ARG A 103 -0.19 5.26 -11.73
C ARG A 103 -1.23 5.59 -12.80
N ALA A 104 -0.88 5.50 -14.08
CA ALA A 104 -1.82 5.74 -15.18
C ALA A 104 -2.97 4.71 -15.18
N LEU A 105 -2.68 3.44 -14.89
CA LEU A 105 -3.71 2.41 -14.72
C LEU A 105 -4.59 2.71 -13.50
N LEU A 106 -4.01 3.12 -12.36
CA LEU A 106 -4.79 3.53 -11.20
C LEU A 106 -5.73 4.67 -11.55
N ASN A 107 -5.23 5.73 -12.18
CA ASN A 107 -6.04 6.90 -12.57
C ASN A 107 -7.20 6.49 -13.49
N LYS A 108 -6.95 5.58 -14.42
CA LYS A 108 -7.99 5.09 -15.36
C LYS A 108 -9.05 4.23 -14.68
N TYR A 109 -8.66 3.37 -13.74
CA TYR A 109 -9.51 2.31 -13.19
C TYR A 109 -9.90 2.50 -11.71
N ALA A 110 -9.50 3.60 -11.07
CA ALA A 110 -9.90 3.90 -9.69
C ALA A 110 -11.42 3.93 -9.52
N GLY A 111 -12.15 4.48 -10.51
CA GLY A 111 -13.61 4.48 -10.54
C GLY A 111 -14.24 3.09 -10.68
N ALA A 112 -13.51 2.13 -11.25
CA ALA A 112 -13.91 0.72 -11.33
C ALA A 112 -13.51 -0.09 -10.07
N GLY A 113 -13.00 0.56 -9.03
CA GLY A 113 -12.65 -0.07 -7.77
C GLY A 113 -11.18 -0.50 -7.63
N LEU A 114 -10.30 -0.08 -8.55
CA LEU A 114 -8.87 -0.34 -8.41
C LEU A 114 -8.28 0.50 -7.29
N ARG A 115 -7.43 -0.12 -6.46
CA ARG A 115 -6.64 0.52 -5.41
C ARG A 115 -5.21 0.01 -5.44
N ILE A 116 -4.26 0.81 -4.97
CA ILE A 116 -2.85 0.42 -4.89
C ILE A 116 -2.38 0.54 -3.45
N ILE A 117 -1.65 -0.46 -3.00
CA ILE A 117 -0.88 -0.42 -1.76
C ILE A 117 0.60 -0.57 -2.13
N GLN A 118 1.38 0.45 -1.82
CA GLN A 118 2.81 0.43 -2.04
C GLN A 118 3.50 -0.10 -0.78
N ILE A 119 4.43 -1.03 -0.96
CA ILE A 119 5.17 -1.69 0.11
C ILE A 119 6.67 -1.70 -0.23
N ASP A 120 7.51 -1.51 0.77
CA ASP A 120 8.94 -1.75 0.65
C ASP A 120 9.23 -3.25 0.51
N LYS A 121 10.25 -3.62 -0.26
CA LYS A 121 10.66 -5.02 -0.43
C LYS A 121 11.00 -5.73 0.89
N HIS A 122 11.52 -4.99 1.87
CA HIS A 122 11.86 -5.51 3.19
C HIS A 122 10.63 -5.78 4.09
N ASP A 123 9.47 -5.29 3.69
CA ASP A 123 8.22 -5.42 4.43
C ASP A 123 7.26 -6.45 3.81
N MET A 124 7.71 -7.24 2.84
CA MET A 124 6.89 -8.26 2.15
C MET A 124 6.34 -9.32 3.10
N ASP A 125 6.99 -9.57 4.23
CA ASP A 125 6.52 -10.50 5.27
C ASP A 125 5.21 -10.01 5.93
N PHE A 126 4.86 -8.72 5.79
CA PHE A 126 3.62 -8.14 6.29
C PHE A 126 2.43 -8.24 5.33
N LEU A 127 2.59 -8.89 4.18
CA LEU A 127 1.46 -9.11 3.25
C LEU A 127 0.22 -9.73 3.91
N PRO A 128 0.34 -10.73 4.82
CA PRO A 128 -0.84 -11.26 5.52
C PRO A 128 -1.59 -10.19 6.33
N ASP A 129 -0.87 -9.27 6.98
CA ASP A 129 -1.46 -8.19 7.77
C ASP A 129 -2.18 -7.17 6.88
N ILE A 130 -1.60 -6.86 5.72
CA ILE A 130 -2.24 -6.02 4.71
C ILE A 130 -3.53 -6.67 4.23
N PHE A 131 -3.49 -7.96 3.87
CA PHE A 131 -4.67 -8.68 3.40
C PHE A 131 -5.76 -8.78 4.48
N ALA A 132 -5.39 -8.91 5.75
CA ALA A 132 -6.36 -8.90 6.84
C ALA A 132 -7.09 -7.55 6.95
N GLN A 133 -6.40 -6.43 6.67
CA GLN A 133 -6.99 -5.10 6.73
C GLN A 133 -7.92 -4.80 5.53
N VAL A 134 -7.55 -5.23 4.32
CA VAL A 134 -8.26 -4.82 3.09
C VAL A 134 -9.08 -5.91 2.43
N GLY A 135 -8.86 -7.18 2.77
CA GLY A 135 -9.43 -8.32 2.05
C GLY A 135 -10.95 -8.45 2.10
N LYS A 136 -11.61 -7.78 3.05
CA LYS A 136 -13.08 -7.75 3.17
C LYS A 136 -13.73 -6.54 2.51
N LEU A 137 -12.93 -5.62 2.00
CA LEU A 137 -13.41 -4.38 1.39
C LEU A 137 -13.79 -4.60 -0.08
N PRO A 138 -14.75 -3.84 -0.62
CA PRO A 138 -15.29 -4.05 -1.97
C PRO A 138 -14.41 -3.45 -3.07
N TYR A 139 -13.08 -3.53 -2.92
CA TYR A 139 -12.11 -2.99 -3.85
C TYR A 139 -11.14 -4.08 -4.31
N ARG A 140 -10.45 -3.82 -5.43
CA ARG A 140 -9.37 -4.66 -5.95
C ARG A 140 -8.03 -3.98 -5.70
N TYR A 141 -7.17 -4.63 -4.93
CA TYR A 141 -5.89 -4.06 -4.50
C TYR A 141 -4.73 -4.65 -5.28
N ILE A 142 -3.93 -3.78 -5.88
CA ILE A 142 -2.61 -4.14 -6.42
C ILE A 142 -1.58 -3.79 -5.35
N ILE A 143 -0.76 -4.77 -4.98
CA ILE A 143 0.41 -4.54 -4.14
C ILE A 143 1.57 -4.17 -5.05
N LEU A 144 2.11 -2.98 -4.89
CA LEU A 144 3.24 -2.47 -5.66
C LEU A 144 4.48 -2.45 -4.78
N SER A 145 5.52 -3.18 -5.17
CA SER A 145 6.84 -3.04 -4.58
C SER A 145 7.80 -2.48 -5.63
N ASP A 146 8.44 -1.38 -5.31
CA ASP A 146 9.45 -0.74 -6.15
C ASP A 146 10.85 -1.25 -5.77
N ASP A 147 11.80 -1.13 -6.69
CA ASP A 147 13.22 -1.48 -6.51
C ASP A 147 13.48 -2.94 -6.02
N LEU A 148 12.79 -3.91 -6.62
CA LEU A 148 13.14 -5.33 -6.44
C LEU A 148 14.49 -5.59 -7.09
N SER A 149 15.56 -5.60 -6.30
CA SER A 149 16.86 -6.12 -6.72
C SER A 149 16.94 -7.60 -6.33
N PHE A 150 17.15 -8.46 -7.29
CA PHE A 150 17.47 -9.87 -7.06
C PHE A 150 19.01 -9.95 -6.99
N GLU A 151 19.56 -10.09 -5.79
CA GLU A 151 20.95 -10.48 -5.57
C GLU A 151 21.05 -12.00 -5.58
#